data_967ceee017cfdbd7998e803fde475f1b
#
_entry.id   967ceee017cfdbd7998e803fde475f1b
#
_cell.length_a   1.000
_cell.length_b   1.000
_cell.length_c   1.000
_cell.angle_alpha   90.00
_cell.angle_beta   90.00
_cell.angle_gamma   90.00
#
_symmetry.space_group_name_H-M   'P 1'
#
loop_
_entity.id
_entity.type
_entity.pdbx_description
1 polymer ?
#
loop_
_entity_poly.entity_id
_entity_poly.type
_entity_poly.pdbx_seq_one_letter_code
_entity_poly.pdbx_strand_id
1 'polypeptide(L)'
;LYDPEKSVHYLNLASTVAGLEDAIPVTSQLYELLKQQNIQLPVLADLRKLPYTKATEIYEYMYDQYWKKCTHRLLISLPPQRGFVRDLAVASGAAIVWLDARDWKENTVLRKFMKTMQPGESIITGWYAEERSGIGLATEYGLSTIPSDFYENTTVYAGMQQQIQYPEIPKMPALENKIYLALYMSDGDNVQYCQHAMSELWDKKGRGVIPINWTISPGLVDFGPGLLNHYYTTATPNDFFASGPSGMGYSLIYDAHNYLWNATSGTDFTPYAKLTQQYLEKSGLRVITIWDEVNQEQMGAYVRNCRYLYGLTQQDWERRPYKVPTYIQDHKLAFVPNLPCYANGVDVIYSFWRDTIAKFDGSHPIFLSAQGESWKMGPDNIVALKKRLEELSPGNIVICRGDHFFNLHNQANYLPFNLTLLPKMKITSSPTSTETKFAAD
;
A
#
# COMPACT_ATOMS: atom_id res chain seq x y z
N LEU A 1 -7.64 30.38 -15.14
CA LEU A 1 -7.70 31.25 -13.95
C LEU A 1 -8.65 30.67 -12.93
N TYR A 2 -8.31 30.68 -11.65
CA TYR A 2 -9.18 30.24 -10.56
C TYR A 2 -9.16 31.25 -9.39
N ASP A 3 -10.16 31.13 -8.50
CA ASP A 3 -10.32 31.96 -7.30
C ASP A 3 -10.39 31.08 -6.04
N PRO A 4 -9.31 31.01 -5.24
CA PRO A 4 -9.28 30.22 -4.01
C PRO A 4 -10.17 30.80 -2.90
N GLU A 5 -10.44 32.12 -2.91
CA GLU A 5 -11.32 32.78 -1.93
C GLU A 5 -12.78 32.36 -2.12
N LYS A 6 -13.19 32.06 -3.35
CA LYS A 6 -14.52 31.57 -3.66
C LYS A 6 -14.73 30.14 -3.15
N SER A 7 -13.76 29.27 -3.35
CA SER A 7 -13.65 27.94 -2.77
C SER A 7 -12.25 27.38 -2.99
N VAL A 8 -11.66 26.78 -1.96
CA VAL A 8 -10.35 26.11 -2.05
C VAL A 8 -10.34 24.96 -3.07
N HIS A 9 -11.48 24.34 -3.33
CA HIS A 9 -11.63 23.22 -4.27
C HIS A 9 -11.37 23.60 -5.73
N TYR A 10 -11.41 24.90 -6.05
CA TYR A 10 -11.02 25.37 -7.38
C TYR A 10 -9.55 25.10 -7.73
N LEU A 11 -8.67 24.95 -6.74
CA LEU A 11 -7.28 24.57 -7.04
C LEU A 11 -7.20 23.13 -7.60
N ASN A 12 -8.01 22.19 -7.08
CA ASN A 12 -8.06 20.84 -7.62
C ASN A 12 -8.65 20.81 -9.04
N LEU A 13 -9.76 21.53 -9.26
CA LEU A 13 -10.34 21.68 -10.59
C LEU A 13 -9.35 22.33 -11.57
N ALA A 14 -8.70 23.43 -11.16
CA ALA A 14 -7.73 24.13 -12.01
C ALA A 14 -6.50 23.30 -12.34
N SER A 15 -6.01 22.49 -11.39
CA SER A 15 -4.89 21.57 -11.63
C SER A 15 -5.29 20.42 -12.58
N THR A 16 -6.50 19.90 -12.44
CA THR A 16 -7.04 18.88 -13.37
C THR A 16 -7.13 19.45 -14.80
N VAL A 17 -7.72 20.66 -14.95
CA VAL A 17 -7.81 21.33 -16.26
C VAL A 17 -6.42 21.64 -16.83
N ALA A 18 -5.48 22.04 -15.97
CA ALA A 18 -4.11 22.34 -16.41
C ALA A 18 -3.40 21.13 -17.01
N GLY A 19 -3.58 19.94 -16.42
CA GLY A 19 -3.02 18.70 -16.97
C GLY A 19 -3.66 18.26 -18.30
N LEU A 20 -4.92 18.63 -18.54
CA LEU A 20 -5.63 18.29 -19.78
C LEU A 20 -5.35 19.28 -20.93
N GLU A 21 -4.95 20.51 -20.63
CA GLU A 21 -4.82 21.58 -21.60
C GLU A 21 -3.37 22.12 -21.72
N ASP A 22 -2.38 21.37 -21.21
CA ASP A 22 -0.96 21.80 -21.16
C ASP A 22 -0.78 23.23 -20.61
N ALA A 23 -1.43 23.51 -19.48
CA ALA A 23 -1.54 24.83 -18.90
C ALA A 23 -1.01 24.88 -17.46
N ILE A 24 -0.97 26.10 -16.90
CA ILE A 24 -0.67 26.32 -15.49
C ILE A 24 -1.89 26.88 -14.75
N PRO A 25 -2.22 26.38 -13.56
CA PRO A 25 -3.28 26.96 -12.74
C PRO A 25 -2.78 28.23 -12.07
N VAL A 26 -3.43 29.36 -12.31
CA VAL A 26 -3.01 30.66 -11.76
C VAL A 26 -4.19 31.41 -11.14
N THR A 27 -3.95 32.09 -10.02
CA THR A 27 -4.87 33.06 -9.45
C THR A 27 -4.81 34.36 -10.24
N SER A 28 -5.80 35.26 -10.02
CA SER A 28 -5.77 36.58 -10.62
C SER A 28 -4.49 37.34 -10.29
N GLN A 29 -4.05 37.27 -9.03
CA GLN A 29 -2.84 37.93 -8.57
C GLN A 29 -1.58 37.42 -9.27
N LEU A 30 -1.42 36.10 -9.36
CA LEU A 30 -0.29 35.47 -10.04
C LEU A 30 -0.30 35.78 -11.54
N TYR A 31 -1.46 35.83 -12.17
CA TYR A 31 -1.60 36.15 -13.57
C TYR A 31 -1.14 37.59 -13.87
N GLU A 32 -1.52 38.56 -13.05
CA GLU A 32 -1.05 39.95 -13.20
C GLU A 32 0.46 40.09 -12.91
N LEU A 33 1.00 39.32 -11.95
CA LEU A 33 2.44 39.28 -11.70
C LEU A 33 3.21 38.75 -12.93
N LEU A 34 2.74 37.67 -13.56
CA LEU A 34 3.34 37.14 -14.78
C LEU A 34 3.37 38.18 -15.91
N LYS A 35 2.26 38.91 -16.10
CA LYS A 35 2.21 40.02 -17.08
C LYS A 35 3.22 41.11 -16.79
N GLN A 36 3.39 41.51 -15.53
CA GLN A 36 4.38 42.51 -15.11
C GLN A 36 5.82 42.03 -15.41
N GLN A 37 6.05 40.73 -15.43
CA GLN A 37 7.32 40.10 -15.81
C GLN A 37 7.43 39.85 -17.33
N ASN A 38 6.54 40.44 -18.15
CA ASN A 38 6.45 40.25 -19.60
C ASN A 38 6.16 38.80 -20.03
N ILE A 39 5.62 37.98 -19.15
CA ILE A 39 5.16 36.59 -19.46
C ILE A 39 3.68 36.70 -19.86
N GLN A 40 3.41 36.63 -21.13
CA GLN A 40 2.05 36.68 -21.67
C GLN A 40 1.57 35.26 -22.00
N LEU A 41 0.59 34.77 -21.22
CA LEU A 41 -0.05 33.48 -21.43
C LEU A 41 -1.52 33.68 -21.81
N PRO A 42 -2.03 32.93 -22.78
CA PRO A 42 -3.46 32.93 -23.08
C PRO A 42 -4.27 32.32 -21.93
N VAL A 43 -5.47 32.84 -21.69
CA VAL A 43 -6.40 32.29 -20.74
C VAL A 43 -7.22 31.20 -21.42
N LEU A 44 -6.89 29.91 -21.18
CA LEU A 44 -7.59 28.78 -21.77
C LEU A 44 -8.93 28.50 -21.05
N ALA A 45 -8.96 28.65 -19.71
CA ALA A 45 -10.17 28.51 -18.91
C ALA A 45 -10.24 29.57 -17.81
N ASP A 46 -11.40 30.21 -17.65
CA ASP A 46 -11.66 31.17 -16.55
C ASP A 46 -12.73 30.60 -15.60
N LEU A 47 -12.26 29.84 -14.62
CA LEU A 47 -13.12 29.15 -13.64
C LEU A 47 -13.73 30.10 -12.60
N ARG A 48 -13.26 31.34 -12.51
CA ARG A 48 -13.80 32.38 -11.62
C ARG A 48 -15.25 32.72 -11.96
N LYS A 49 -15.66 32.51 -13.21
CA LYS A 49 -17.01 32.78 -13.71
C LYS A 49 -18.05 31.72 -13.30
N LEU A 50 -17.60 30.56 -12.83
CA LEU A 50 -18.48 29.49 -12.40
C LEU A 50 -19.24 29.91 -11.12
N PRO A 51 -20.54 29.58 -10.97
CA PRO A 51 -21.35 30.02 -9.83
C PRO A 51 -21.12 29.19 -8.55
N TYR A 52 -20.37 28.10 -8.63
CA TYR A 52 -20.25 27.07 -7.59
C TYR A 52 -19.36 27.52 -6.42
N THR A 53 -19.75 27.11 -5.20
CA THR A 53 -18.99 27.37 -3.97
C THR A 53 -18.77 26.11 -3.13
N LYS A 54 -19.61 25.08 -3.29
CA LYS A 54 -19.49 23.83 -2.54
C LYS A 54 -18.62 22.82 -3.29
N ALA A 55 -17.92 21.97 -2.53
CA ALA A 55 -17.10 20.88 -3.06
C ALA A 55 -17.90 20.02 -4.05
N THR A 56 -19.08 19.56 -3.65
CA THR A 56 -19.95 18.71 -4.47
C THR A 56 -20.26 19.34 -5.83
N GLU A 57 -20.63 20.62 -5.86
CA GLU A 57 -20.97 21.35 -7.10
C GLU A 57 -19.76 21.47 -8.03
N ILE A 58 -18.58 21.78 -7.46
CA ILE A 58 -17.33 21.93 -8.21
C ILE A 58 -16.89 20.59 -8.81
N TYR A 59 -16.96 19.49 -8.03
CA TYR A 59 -16.54 18.18 -8.53
C TYR A 59 -17.59 17.52 -9.42
N GLU A 60 -18.89 17.82 -9.26
CA GLU A 60 -19.90 17.45 -10.26
C GLU A 60 -19.63 18.15 -11.60
N TYR A 61 -19.35 19.46 -11.57
CA TYR A 61 -18.94 20.19 -12.76
C TYR A 61 -17.68 19.59 -13.40
N MET A 62 -16.66 19.24 -12.57
CA MET A 62 -15.45 18.55 -13.06
C MET A 62 -15.80 17.23 -13.73
N TYR A 63 -16.68 16.42 -13.12
CA TYR A 63 -17.13 15.16 -13.68
C TYR A 63 -17.79 15.37 -15.04
N ASP A 64 -18.75 16.26 -15.12
CA ASP A 64 -19.55 16.49 -16.32
C ASP A 64 -18.75 17.08 -17.49
N GLN A 65 -17.78 17.97 -17.21
CA GLN A 65 -17.05 18.69 -18.23
C GLN A 65 -15.69 18.09 -18.60
N TYR A 66 -14.99 17.50 -17.65
CA TYR A 66 -13.57 17.12 -17.83
C TYR A 66 -13.28 15.64 -17.59
N TRP A 67 -14.05 14.91 -16.78
CA TRP A 67 -13.73 13.54 -16.43
C TRP A 67 -13.58 12.63 -17.64
N LYS A 68 -14.41 12.80 -18.67
CA LYS A 68 -14.31 12.04 -19.93
C LYS A 68 -12.96 12.21 -20.66
N LYS A 69 -12.28 13.33 -20.42
CA LYS A 69 -10.96 13.61 -20.99
C LYS A 69 -9.82 13.15 -20.08
N CYS A 70 -10.09 12.92 -18.80
CA CYS A 70 -9.10 12.45 -17.84
C CYS A 70 -8.73 10.99 -18.09
N THR A 71 -7.54 10.59 -17.63
CA THR A 71 -7.26 9.16 -17.49
C THR A 71 -8.21 8.55 -16.45
N HIS A 72 -8.83 7.43 -16.78
CA HIS A 72 -9.65 6.67 -15.82
C HIS A 72 -8.83 5.62 -15.06
N ARG A 73 -7.52 5.52 -15.32
CA ARG A 73 -6.62 4.61 -14.61
C ARG A 73 -6.13 5.17 -13.27
N LEU A 74 -6.26 6.48 -13.07
CA LEU A 74 -5.78 7.15 -11.87
C LEU A 74 -6.78 8.21 -11.42
N LEU A 75 -7.18 8.16 -10.15
CA LEU A 75 -7.90 9.23 -9.46
C LEU A 75 -7.04 9.68 -8.28
N ILE A 76 -6.87 10.98 -8.10
CA ILE A 76 -6.11 11.52 -6.99
C ILE A 76 -7.06 12.11 -5.95
N SER A 77 -6.99 11.61 -4.73
CA SER A 77 -7.70 12.17 -3.58
C SER A 77 -6.71 13.00 -2.75
N LEU A 78 -6.86 14.33 -2.80
CA LEU A 78 -5.89 15.25 -2.19
C LEU A 78 -6.56 16.52 -1.66
N PRO A 79 -6.27 16.90 -0.38
CA PRO A 79 -6.71 18.19 0.14
C PRO A 79 -6.23 19.34 -0.76
N PRO A 80 -7.11 20.30 -1.09
CA PRO A 80 -6.76 21.36 -2.04
C PRO A 80 -5.50 22.17 -1.67
N GLN A 81 -5.23 22.34 -0.39
CA GLN A 81 -4.09 23.11 0.10
C GLN A 81 -2.75 22.37 0.02
N ARG A 82 -2.77 21.05 -0.30
CA ARG A 82 -1.55 20.26 -0.39
C ARG A 82 -1.01 20.21 -1.82
N GLY A 83 0.33 20.28 -1.92
CA GLY A 83 1.04 20.20 -3.20
C GLY A 83 1.40 18.78 -3.64
N PHE A 84 1.53 17.86 -2.70
CA PHE A 84 1.99 16.48 -2.91
C PHE A 84 1.14 15.74 -3.96
N VAL A 85 1.76 14.90 -4.77
CA VAL A 85 1.17 14.15 -5.90
C VAL A 85 0.38 14.97 -6.92
N ARG A 86 0.34 16.29 -6.78
CA ARG A 86 -0.32 17.19 -7.74
C ARG A 86 0.42 17.24 -9.07
N ASP A 87 1.74 17.17 -9.02
CA ASP A 87 2.60 17.05 -10.19
C ASP A 87 2.26 15.79 -11.01
N LEU A 88 2.01 14.66 -10.36
CA LEU A 88 1.56 13.44 -11.02
C LEU A 88 0.20 13.61 -11.68
N ALA A 89 -0.75 14.31 -11.01
CA ALA A 89 -2.06 14.57 -11.59
C ALA A 89 -1.96 15.34 -12.90
N VAL A 90 -1.17 16.42 -12.91
CA VAL A 90 -0.95 17.25 -14.10
C VAL A 90 -0.26 16.45 -15.20
N ALA A 91 0.81 15.71 -14.84
CA ALA A 91 1.58 14.94 -15.82
C ALA A 91 0.80 13.78 -16.46
N SER A 92 -0.13 13.18 -15.72
CA SER A 92 -0.92 12.03 -16.18
C SER A 92 -2.29 12.38 -16.74
N GLY A 93 -2.73 13.64 -16.63
CA GLY A 93 -4.10 14.05 -16.97
C GLY A 93 -5.15 13.44 -16.03
N ALA A 94 -4.79 13.18 -14.77
CA ALA A 94 -5.70 12.63 -13.78
C ALA A 94 -6.56 13.71 -13.11
N ALA A 95 -7.79 13.35 -12.70
CA ALA A 95 -8.63 14.21 -11.88
C ALA A 95 -8.15 14.23 -10.42
N ILE A 96 -8.25 15.40 -9.79
CA ILE A 96 -7.99 15.58 -8.35
C ILE A 96 -9.29 15.92 -7.65
N VAL A 97 -9.68 15.10 -6.67
CA VAL A 97 -10.87 15.31 -5.84
C VAL A 97 -10.50 15.36 -4.36
N TRP A 98 -11.36 16.01 -3.57
CA TRP A 98 -11.27 15.94 -2.10
C TRP A 98 -12.67 15.97 -1.52
N LEU A 99 -13.17 14.82 -1.14
CA LEU A 99 -14.54 14.61 -0.68
C LEU A 99 -14.53 13.62 0.49
N ASP A 100 -15.44 13.81 1.46
CA ASP A 100 -15.61 12.93 2.60
C ASP A 100 -16.63 11.82 2.27
N ALA A 101 -16.17 10.59 2.22
CA ALA A 101 -17.04 9.45 1.93
C ALA A 101 -18.14 9.21 3.00
N ARG A 102 -18.05 9.82 4.19
CA ARG A 102 -19.06 9.76 5.25
C ARG A 102 -20.22 10.71 4.99
N ASP A 103 -20.00 11.82 4.28
CA ASP A 103 -21.09 12.70 3.85
C ASP A 103 -21.81 12.09 2.65
N TRP A 104 -23.14 11.92 2.75
CA TRP A 104 -23.90 11.23 1.72
C TRP A 104 -23.87 11.93 0.34
N LYS A 105 -23.80 13.27 0.31
CA LYS A 105 -23.73 14.04 -0.94
C LYS A 105 -22.36 13.91 -1.58
N GLU A 106 -21.30 14.04 -0.79
CA GLU A 106 -19.92 13.92 -1.25
C GLU A 106 -19.63 12.48 -1.70
N ASN A 107 -20.11 11.49 -0.95
CA ASN A 107 -20.07 10.08 -1.31
C ASN A 107 -20.72 9.81 -2.68
N THR A 108 -21.90 10.41 -2.91
CA THR A 108 -22.59 10.26 -4.20
C THR A 108 -21.73 10.76 -5.36
N VAL A 109 -21.01 11.85 -5.18
CA VAL A 109 -20.08 12.39 -6.20
C VAL A 109 -18.88 11.49 -6.38
N LEU A 110 -18.23 11.01 -5.30
CA LEU A 110 -17.12 10.07 -5.37
C LEU A 110 -17.49 8.79 -6.15
N ARG A 111 -18.69 8.25 -5.87
CA ARG A 111 -19.20 7.07 -6.60
C ARG A 111 -19.33 7.29 -8.10
N LYS A 112 -19.65 8.50 -8.56
CA LYS A 112 -19.70 8.81 -10.01
C LYS A 112 -18.34 8.55 -10.66
N PHE A 113 -17.24 9.04 -10.05
CA PHE A 113 -15.88 8.83 -10.55
C PHE A 113 -15.49 7.35 -10.49
N MET A 114 -15.61 6.72 -9.32
CA MET A 114 -15.14 5.35 -9.09
C MET A 114 -15.88 4.32 -9.94
N LYS A 115 -17.19 4.51 -10.17
CA LYS A 115 -18.02 3.59 -10.97
C LYS A 115 -17.55 3.46 -12.43
N THR A 116 -16.87 4.46 -12.95
CA THR A 116 -16.37 4.49 -14.33
C THR A 116 -14.90 4.14 -14.46
N MET A 117 -14.23 3.85 -13.34
CA MET A 117 -12.86 3.34 -13.31
C MET A 117 -12.86 1.81 -13.48
N GLN A 118 -11.77 1.27 -14.00
CA GLN A 118 -11.67 -0.16 -14.34
C GLN A 118 -11.11 -0.96 -13.15
N PRO A 119 -11.88 -1.89 -12.56
CA PRO A 119 -11.38 -2.76 -11.48
C PRO A 119 -10.15 -3.56 -11.92
N GLY A 120 -9.13 -3.63 -11.06
CA GLY A 120 -7.89 -4.36 -11.34
C GLY A 120 -6.90 -3.68 -12.29
N GLU A 121 -7.23 -2.47 -12.78
CA GLU A 121 -6.35 -1.66 -13.63
C GLU A 121 -6.18 -0.24 -13.08
N SER A 122 -7.23 0.28 -12.46
CA SER A 122 -7.26 1.64 -11.93
C SER A 122 -6.90 1.68 -10.46
N ILE A 123 -6.24 2.75 -10.06
CA ILE A 123 -5.84 3.00 -8.68
C ILE A 123 -6.29 4.39 -8.22
N ILE A 124 -6.38 4.54 -6.91
CA ILE A 124 -6.53 5.84 -6.25
C ILE A 124 -5.23 6.13 -5.50
N THR A 125 -4.74 7.35 -5.56
CA THR A 125 -3.54 7.78 -4.84
C THR A 125 -3.80 9.08 -4.08
N GLY A 126 -2.93 9.43 -3.13
CA GLY A 126 -3.15 10.49 -2.17
C GLY A 126 -3.67 9.92 -0.85
N TRP A 127 -4.70 10.54 -0.30
CA TRP A 127 -5.40 10.04 0.89
C TRP A 127 -6.85 10.49 0.90
N TYR A 128 -7.60 10.10 1.91
CA TYR A 128 -9.02 10.45 2.06
C TYR A 128 -9.24 11.39 3.23
N ALA A 129 -10.41 12.05 3.26
CA ALA A 129 -10.84 12.86 4.39
C ALA A 129 -11.02 12.01 5.66
N GLU A 130 -11.41 10.76 5.49
CA GLU A 130 -11.40 9.74 6.55
C GLU A 130 -11.00 8.39 5.94
N GLU A 131 -10.08 7.70 6.61
CA GLU A 131 -9.37 6.52 6.11
C GLU A 131 -10.31 5.38 5.72
N ARG A 132 -11.04 4.84 6.68
CA ARG A 132 -11.82 3.60 6.46
C ARG A 132 -12.95 3.77 5.46
N SER A 133 -13.65 4.89 5.51
CA SER A 133 -14.74 5.17 4.58
C SER A 133 -14.25 5.35 3.15
N GLY A 134 -13.11 6.02 2.99
CA GLY A 134 -12.51 6.22 1.68
C GLY A 134 -11.95 4.93 1.08
N ILE A 135 -11.15 4.19 1.86
CA ILE A 135 -10.60 2.89 1.45
C ILE A 135 -11.73 1.88 1.19
N GLY A 136 -12.73 1.82 2.09
CA GLY A 136 -13.88 0.93 1.93
C GLY A 136 -14.65 1.21 0.64
N LEU A 137 -14.90 2.50 0.34
CA LEU A 137 -15.56 2.90 -0.88
C LEU A 137 -14.75 2.51 -2.14
N ALA A 138 -13.44 2.74 -2.15
CA ALA A 138 -12.58 2.32 -3.25
C ALA A 138 -12.60 0.78 -3.43
N THR A 139 -12.52 0.05 -2.31
CA THR A 139 -12.57 -1.42 -2.30
C THR A 139 -13.89 -1.95 -2.85
N GLU A 140 -15.02 -1.28 -2.58
CA GLU A 140 -16.34 -1.64 -3.13
C GLU A 140 -16.35 -1.66 -4.67
N TYR A 141 -15.55 -0.79 -5.29
CA TYR A 141 -15.37 -0.75 -6.75
C TYR A 141 -14.18 -1.57 -7.26
N GLY A 142 -13.53 -2.37 -6.41
CA GLY A 142 -12.37 -3.18 -6.78
C GLY A 142 -11.12 -2.35 -7.13
N LEU A 143 -11.05 -1.12 -6.59
CA LEU A 143 -9.94 -0.21 -6.80
C LEU A 143 -8.94 -0.30 -5.65
N SER A 144 -7.64 -0.28 -5.99
CA SER A 144 -6.56 -0.21 -5.00
C SER A 144 -6.26 1.23 -4.63
N THR A 145 -5.90 1.47 -3.37
CA THR A 145 -5.41 2.78 -2.91
C THR A 145 -3.92 2.71 -2.60
N ILE A 146 -3.14 3.64 -3.16
CA ILE A 146 -1.74 3.83 -2.80
C ILE A 146 -1.63 5.12 -1.98
N PRO A 147 -1.49 5.03 -0.65
CA PRO A 147 -1.35 6.21 0.20
C PRO A 147 -0.09 6.99 -0.16
N SER A 148 -0.25 8.29 -0.43
CA SER A 148 0.84 9.13 -0.97
C SER A 148 0.65 10.63 -0.71
N ASP A 149 -0.18 11.01 0.24
CA ASP A 149 -0.56 12.41 0.49
C ASP A 149 0.58 13.31 0.98
N PHE A 150 1.74 12.75 1.31
CA PHE A 150 2.98 13.44 1.63
C PHE A 150 4.16 12.99 0.75
N TYR A 151 3.89 12.24 -0.32
CA TYR A 151 4.93 11.76 -1.21
C TYR A 151 5.42 12.90 -2.12
N GLU A 152 6.69 13.22 -2.01
CA GLU A 152 7.29 14.37 -2.67
C GLU A 152 7.91 14.02 -4.02
N ASN A 153 7.86 14.98 -4.95
CA ASN A 153 8.49 14.88 -6.28
C ASN A 153 8.07 13.61 -7.06
N THR A 154 6.77 13.32 -7.05
CA THR A 154 6.21 12.07 -7.60
C THR A 154 6.63 11.86 -9.05
N THR A 155 6.58 12.89 -9.90
CA THR A 155 6.97 12.79 -11.32
C THR A 155 8.45 12.49 -11.50
N VAL A 156 9.32 12.97 -10.61
CA VAL A 156 10.75 12.66 -10.63
C VAL A 156 10.98 11.20 -10.28
N TYR A 157 10.40 10.72 -9.18
CA TYR A 157 10.57 9.33 -8.74
C TYR A 157 9.91 8.33 -9.70
N ALA A 158 8.69 8.61 -10.17
CA ALA A 158 7.99 7.77 -11.13
C ALA A 158 8.62 7.79 -12.53
N GLY A 159 9.30 8.87 -12.89
CA GLY A 159 10.01 8.99 -14.16
C GLY A 159 11.34 8.24 -14.21
N MET A 160 11.85 7.73 -13.09
CA MET A 160 13.08 6.94 -13.05
C MET A 160 12.86 5.57 -13.67
N GLN A 161 13.52 5.30 -14.79
CA GLN A 161 13.50 3.97 -15.40
C GLN A 161 14.66 3.15 -14.84
N GLN A 162 14.37 2.25 -13.90
CA GLN A 162 15.37 1.38 -13.30
C GLN A 162 14.90 -0.07 -13.29
N GLN A 163 15.81 -0.99 -13.60
CA GLN A 163 15.57 -2.40 -13.36
C GLN A 163 15.57 -2.69 -11.86
N ILE A 164 14.57 -3.42 -11.38
CA ILE A 164 14.50 -3.82 -9.97
C ILE A 164 15.57 -4.86 -9.67
N GLN A 165 16.35 -4.59 -8.62
CA GLN A 165 17.45 -5.43 -8.17
C GLN A 165 17.02 -6.20 -6.91
N TYR A 166 16.55 -7.43 -7.11
CA TYR A 166 16.04 -8.23 -5.99
C TYR A 166 17.11 -8.59 -4.99
N PRO A 167 16.83 -8.52 -3.67
CA PRO A 167 17.77 -8.97 -2.65
C PRO A 167 17.98 -10.48 -2.69
N GLU A 168 19.16 -10.93 -2.27
CA GLU A 168 19.44 -12.35 -2.13
C GLU A 168 18.58 -13.00 -1.05
N ILE A 169 18.20 -14.26 -1.26
CA ILE A 169 17.48 -15.07 -0.28
C ILE A 169 18.49 -15.92 0.49
N PRO A 170 18.71 -15.66 1.78
CA PRO A 170 19.59 -16.45 2.61
C PRO A 170 19.09 -17.90 2.73
N LYS A 171 20.02 -18.81 3.05
CA LYS A 171 19.66 -20.20 3.29
C LYS A 171 18.68 -20.32 4.47
N MET A 172 17.56 -20.99 4.23
CA MET A 172 16.57 -21.26 5.27
C MET A 172 17.16 -22.25 6.31
N PRO A 173 16.91 -22.05 7.62
CA PRO A 173 17.24 -23.02 8.64
C PRO A 173 16.42 -24.32 8.47
N ALA A 174 16.92 -25.42 9.04
CA ALA A 174 16.14 -26.66 9.09
C ALA A 174 14.91 -26.50 10.00
N LEU A 175 13.81 -27.20 9.66
CA LEU A 175 12.65 -27.28 10.54
C LEU A 175 13.00 -28.14 11.76
N GLU A 176 12.82 -27.58 12.94
CA GLU A 176 12.99 -28.23 14.24
C GLU A 176 11.75 -27.96 15.11
N ASN A 177 11.60 -28.70 16.20
CA ASN A 177 10.58 -28.39 17.20
C ASN A 177 11.00 -27.15 18.01
N LYS A 178 10.77 -25.97 17.45
CA LYS A 178 11.11 -24.67 18.01
C LYS A 178 9.97 -23.66 17.86
N ILE A 179 10.15 -22.50 18.43
CA ILE A 179 9.22 -21.36 18.37
C ILE A 179 9.71 -20.43 17.25
N TYR A 180 8.99 -20.39 16.16
CA TYR A 180 9.27 -19.53 15.01
C TYR A 180 8.44 -18.27 15.09
N LEU A 181 9.11 -17.11 15.10
CA LEU A 181 8.49 -15.80 15.27
C LEU A 181 8.74 -14.93 14.04
N ALA A 182 7.68 -14.38 13.45
CA ALA A 182 7.78 -13.37 12.40
C ALA A 182 7.29 -12.00 12.92
N LEU A 183 8.15 -11.00 12.84
CA LEU A 183 7.86 -9.63 13.27
C LEU A 183 7.80 -8.73 12.05
N TYR A 184 6.62 -8.17 11.77
CA TYR A 184 6.39 -7.24 10.67
C TYR A 184 6.39 -5.80 11.16
N MET A 185 6.94 -4.90 10.35
CA MET A 185 6.81 -3.45 10.53
C MET A 185 5.70 -2.95 9.61
N SER A 186 4.78 -2.14 10.14
CA SER A 186 3.59 -1.64 9.43
C SER A 186 3.89 -0.54 8.40
N ASP A 187 2.86 -0.02 7.76
CA ASP A 187 2.78 1.23 7.00
C ASP A 187 3.53 1.27 5.65
N GLY A 188 4.12 0.16 5.20
CA GLY A 188 4.88 0.13 3.96
C GLY A 188 4.05 0.18 2.67
N ASP A 189 2.73 0.02 2.73
CA ASP A 189 1.81 0.33 1.63
C ASP A 189 1.86 1.80 1.22
N ASN A 190 2.23 2.63 2.17
CA ASN A 190 2.28 4.07 2.12
C ASN A 190 3.62 4.52 1.53
N VAL A 191 3.62 5.02 0.29
CA VAL A 191 4.87 5.36 -0.42
C VAL A 191 5.61 6.54 0.21
N GLN A 192 4.92 7.45 0.91
CA GLN A 192 5.57 8.52 1.65
C GLN A 192 6.24 8.00 2.93
N TYR A 193 5.68 6.98 3.58
CA TYR A 193 6.36 6.30 4.68
C TYR A 193 7.66 5.68 4.18
N CYS A 194 7.63 5.00 3.03
CA CYS A 194 8.83 4.45 2.41
C CYS A 194 9.85 5.54 2.05
N GLN A 195 9.40 6.74 1.67
CA GLN A 195 10.29 7.87 1.34
C GLN A 195 10.94 8.52 2.58
N HIS A 196 10.24 8.56 3.71
CA HIS A 196 10.64 9.32 4.90
C HIS A 196 10.89 8.43 6.11
N ALA A 197 9.86 8.04 6.84
CA ALA A 197 10.01 7.38 8.15
C ALA A 197 10.69 5.99 8.05
N MET A 198 10.44 5.22 7.01
CA MET A 198 11.14 3.95 6.80
C MET A 198 12.64 4.18 6.59
N SER A 199 13.04 5.26 5.88
CA SER A 199 14.46 5.62 5.70
C SER A 199 15.14 5.92 7.03
N GLU A 200 14.45 6.62 7.93
CA GLU A 200 15.00 6.89 9.28
C GLU A 200 15.14 5.60 10.10
N LEU A 201 14.18 4.67 10.00
CA LEU A 201 14.25 3.37 10.65
C LEU A 201 15.33 2.48 10.03
N TRP A 202 15.56 2.62 8.72
CA TRP A 202 16.56 1.86 7.98
C TRP A 202 17.99 2.11 8.47
N ASP A 203 18.26 3.31 8.95
CA ASP A 203 19.57 3.71 9.48
C ASP A 203 19.78 3.40 10.98
N LYS A 204 18.79 2.78 11.66
CA LYS A 204 18.91 2.43 13.08
C LYS A 204 19.91 1.27 13.30
N LYS A 205 20.66 1.34 14.39
CA LYS A 205 21.71 0.36 14.73
C LYS A 205 21.19 -1.08 14.92
N GLY A 206 19.95 -1.23 15.38
CA GLY A 206 19.33 -2.55 15.55
C GLY A 206 18.97 -3.25 14.25
N ARG A 207 18.95 -2.55 13.11
CA ARG A 207 18.71 -3.16 11.80
C ARG A 207 19.83 -4.11 11.42
N GLY A 208 19.47 -5.24 10.85
CA GLY A 208 20.41 -6.27 10.43
C GLY A 208 20.94 -7.18 11.56
N VAL A 209 20.63 -6.86 12.84
CA VAL A 209 21.03 -7.69 14.00
C VAL A 209 20.20 -8.97 14.07
N ILE A 210 18.91 -8.86 13.84
CA ILE A 210 17.95 -9.99 13.78
C ILE A 210 16.99 -9.77 12.62
N PRO A 211 16.29 -10.82 12.14
CA PRO A 211 15.31 -10.69 11.07
C PRO A 211 14.19 -9.70 11.39
N ILE A 212 13.94 -8.80 10.45
CA ILE A 212 12.83 -7.85 10.45
C ILE A 212 12.09 -7.98 9.11
N ASN A 213 10.76 -8.02 9.17
CA ASN A 213 9.92 -8.07 7.99
C ASN A 213 9.32 -6.68 7.74
N TRP A 214 9.89 -5.96 6.80
CA TRP A 214 9.44 -4.63 6.39
C TRP A 214 8.25 -4.76 5.45
N THR A 215 7.13 -4.12 5.77
CA THR A 215 6.12 -3.93 4.74
C THR A 215 6.60 -2.86 3.76
N ILE A 216 6.31 -3.05 2.49
CA ILE A 216 6.68 -2.11 1.42
C ILE A 216 5.63 -2.15 0.30
N SER A 217 5.38 -1.02 -0.34
CA SER A 217 4.43 -0.95 -1.44
C SER A 217 5.01 -1.60 -2.70
N PRO A 218 4.37 -2.62 -3.27
CA PRO A 218 4.77 -3.14 -4.57
C PRO A 218 4.58 -2.11 -5.70
N GLY A 219 3.75 -1.09 -5.47
CA GLY A 219 3.57 0.04 -6.39
C GLY A 219 4.82 0.90 -6.58
N LEU A 220 5.83 0.78 -5.69
CA LEU A 220 7.10 1.48 -5.87
C LEU A 220 7.86 1.08 -7.15
N VAL A 221 7.53 -0.05 -7.78
CA VAL A 221 8.09 -0.38 -9.11
C VAL A 221 7.76 0.68 -10.16
N ASP A 222 6.63 1.37 -10.01
CA ASP A 222 6.20 2.45 -10.90
C ASP A 222 6.28 3.83 -10.22
N PHE A 223 5.96 3.95 -8.93
CA PHE A 223 5.98 5.23 -8.17
C PHE A 223 7.38 5.68 -7.75
N GLY A 224 8.35 4.74 -7.63
CA GLY A 224 9.70 5.07 -7.19
C GLY A 224 10.65 3.89 -7.27
N PRO A 225 11.00 3.40 -8.48
CA PRO A 225 11.89 2.26 -8.63
C PRO A 225 13.28 2.48 -8.03
N GLY A 226 13.76 3.74 -8.02
CA GLY A 226 14.99 4.10 -7.35
C GLY A 226 14.93 3.94 -5.83
N LEU A 227 13.78 4.30 -5.22
CA LEU A 227 13.55 4.12 -3.80
C LEU A 227 13.45 2.63 -3.43
N LEU A 228 12.73 1.83 -4.24
CA LEU A 228 12.66 0.39 -4.04
C LEU A 228 14.05 -0.26 -4.13
N ASN A 229 14.83 0.12 -5.14
CA ASN A 229 16.19 -0.37 -5.31
C ASN A 229 17.12 0.04 -4.18
N HIS A 230 16.95 1.25 -3.62
CA HIS A 230 17.72 1.66 -2.44
C HIS A 230 17.56 0.65 -1.29
N TYR A 231 16.32 0.28 -0.94
CA TYR A 231 16.07 -0.71 0.10
C TYR A 231 16.59 -2.10 -0.30
N TYR A 232 16.37 -2.52 -1.52
CA TYR A 232 16.74 -3.85 -1.98
C TYR A 232 18.27 -4.06 -2.03
N THR A 233 19.01 -3.08 -2.54
CA THR A 233 20.47 -3.18 -2.68
C THR A 233 21.23 -2.95 -1.38
N THR A 234 20.61 -2.31 -0.40
CA THR A 234 21.21 -2.07 0.93
C THR A 234 20.66 -3.02 1.99
N ALA A 235 19.82 -3.98 1.60
CA ALA A 235 19.28 -5.00 2.49
C ALA A 235 20.37 -5.92 3.02
N THR A 236 20.29 -6.23 4.32
CA THR A 236 21.10 -7.27 4.95
C THR A 236 20.40 -8.64 4.81
N PRO A 237 21.06 -9.76 5.09
CA PRO A 237 20.40 -11.07 5.13
C PRO A 237 19.23 -11.16 6.13
N ASN A 238 19.16 -10.23 7.08
CA ASN A 238 18.08 -10.15 8.08
C ASN A 238 16.92 -9.22 7.69
N ASP A 239 17.02 -8.51 6.57
CA ASP A 239 15.91 -7.69 6.07
C ASP A 239 15.07 -8.50 5.08
N PHE A 240 13.77 -8.59 5.31
CA PHE A 240 12.80 -9.19 4.40
C PHE A 240 11.70 -8.18 4.06
N PHE A 241 11.20 -8.24 2.84
CA PHE A 241 10.15 -7.33 2.36
C PHE A 241 8.85 -8.08 2.08
N ALA A 242 7.76 -7.58 2.65
CA ALA A 242 6.40 -8.07 2.43
C ALA A 242 5.54 -6.97 1.83
N SER A 243 4.61 -7.34 0.98
CA SER A 243 3.58 -6.40 0.50
C SER A 243 2.56 -6.15 1.60
N GLY A 244 2.19 -4.92 1.84
CA GLY A 244 1.16 -4.67 2.82
C GLY A 244 0.67 -3.25 2.91
N PRO A 245 -0.53 -3.12 3.49
CA PRO A 245 -1.69 -3.96 3.27
C PRO A 245 -2.41 -3.64 1.97
N SER A 246 -3.03 -4.51 1.25
CA SER A 246 -3.29 -5.94 1.42
C SER A 246 -2.85 -6.69 0.15
N GLY A 247 -1.91 -6.11 -0.59
CA GLY A 247 -1.42 -6.55 -1.89
C GLY A 247 -0.99 -5.34 -2.72
N MET A 248 -1.54 -5.17 -3.93
CA MET A 248 -1.29 -3.96 -4.72
C MET A 248 -2.09 -2.78 -4.16
N GLY A 249 -1.52 -2.12 -3.18
CA GLY A 249 -2.13 -1.00 -2.46
C GLY A 249 -3.13 -1.44 -1.37
N TYR A 250 -3.53 -0.45 -0.59
CA TYR A 250 -4.40 -0.62 0.55
C TYR A 250 -5.84 -0.91 0.11
N SER A 251 -6.39 -1.98 0.63
CA SER A 251 -7.81 -2.34 0.47
C SER A 251 -8.31 -2.93 1.78
N LEU A 252 -9.53 -2.60 2.15
CA LEU A 252 -10.27 -3.25 3.22
C LEU A 252 -10.91 -4.50 2.63
N ILE A 253 -10.21 -5.62 2.74
CA ILE A 253 -10.60 -6.88 2.10
C ILE A 253 -11.92 -7.40 2.69
N TYR A 254 -12.08 -7.28 4.00
CA TYR A 254 -13.29 -7.63 4.69
C TYR A 254 -13.56 -6.62 5.81
N ASP A 255 -14.62 -5.83 5.67
CA ASP A 255 -15.10 -4.98 6.75
C ASP A 255 -16.13 -5.74 7.59
N ALA A 256 -15.63 -6.56 8.52
CA ALA A 256 -16.47 -7.35 9.44
C ALA A 256 -17.40 -6.48 10.29
N HIS A 257 -17.06 -5.21 10.44
CA HIS A 257 -17.77 -4.29 11.32
C HIS A 257 -18.72 -3.36 10.59
N ASN A 258 -18.64 -3.33 9.28
CA ASN A 258 -19.61 -2.73 8.37
C ASN A 258 -20.13 -1.35 8.84
N TYR A 259 -19.22 -0.49 9.27
CA TYR A 259 -19.58 0.80 9.86
C TYR A 259 -20.27 1.75 8.89
N LEU A 260 -20.04 1.59 7.59
CA LEU A 260 -20.55 2.54 6.59
C LEU A 260 -21.13 1.88 5.35
N TRP A 261 -20.68 0.68 4.99
CA TRP A 261 -21.11 -0.04 3.79
C TRP A 261 -21.01 -1.55 3.97
N ASN A 262 -21.90 -2.29 3.32
CA ASN A 262 -21.69 -3.70 3.01
C ASN A 262 -20.68 -3.82 1.85
N ALA A 263 -19.54 -3.15 1.96
CA ALA A 263 -18.63 -2.90 0.86
C ALA A 263 -18.11 -4.19 0.23
N THR A 264 -18.03 -5.25 1.00
CA THR A 264 -17.35 -6.46 0.57
C THR A 264 -18.25 -7.67 0.35
N SER A 265 -19.52 -7.60 0.75
CA SER A 265 -20.48 -8.64 0.40
C SER A 265 -20.88 -8.51 -1.07
N GLY A 266 -20.27 -9.31 -1.93
CA GLY A 266 -20.54 -9.33 -3.36
C GLY A 266 -19.52 -8.62 -4.25
N THR A 267 -18.46 -8.03 -3.70
CA THR A 267 -17.36 -7.49 -4.51
C THR A 267 -16.53 -8.64 -5.06
N ASP A 268 -16.33 -8.68 -6.38
CA ASP A 268 -15.41 -9.62 -7.01
C ASP A 268 -13.96 -9.18 -6.76
N PHE A 269 -13.23 -9.91 -5.92
CA PHE A 269 -11.83 -9.67 -5.62
C PHE A 269 -10.85 -10.19 -6.68
N THR A 270 -11.34 -10.90 -7.70
CA THR A 270 -10.49 -11.45 -8.76
C THR A 270 -9.67 -10.38 -9.48
N PRO A 271 -10.22 -9.23 -9.87
CA PRO A 271 -9.43 -8.16 -10.51
C PRO A 271 -8.31 -7.63 -9.62
N TYR A 272 -8.61 -7.37 -8.33
CA TYR A 272 -7.61 -6.91 -7.35
C TYR A 272 -6.50 -7.95 -7.13
N ALA A 273 -6.86 -9.23 -6.99
CA ALA A 273 -5.89 -10.31 -6.80
C ALA A 273 -4.99 -10.49 -8.04
N LYS A 274 -5.54 -10.31 -9.25
CA LYS A 274 -4.74 -10.33 -10.50
C LYS A 274 -3.77 -9.15 -10.59
N LEU A 275 -4.22 -7.95 -10.25
CA LEU A 275 -3.35 -6.77 -10.18
C LEU A 275 -2.26 -6.98 -9.12
N THR A 276 -2.62 -7.49 -7.95
CA THR A 276 -1.67 -7.86 -6.91
C THR A 276 -0.60 -8.82 -7.44
N GLN A 277 -0.99 -9.91 -8.12
CA GLN A 277 -0.06 -10.86 -8.71
C GLN A 277 0.93 -10.19 -9.69
N GLN A 278 0.45 -9.30 -10.56
CA GLN A 278 1.33 -8.59 -11.50
C GLN A 278 2.39 -7.76 -10.78
N TYR A 279 2.00 -7.05 -9.71
CA TYR A 279 2.93 -6.22 -8.96
C TYR A 279 3.84 -7.00 -8.03
N LEU A 280 3.39 -8.14 -7.49
CA LEU A 280 4.27 -9.07 -6.79
C LEU A 280 5.34 -9.66 -7.71
N GLU A 281 4.99 -9.97 -8.97
CA GLU A 281 5.96 -10.42 -9.97
C GLU A 281 7.01 -9.35 -10.27
N LYS A 282 6.58 -8.11 -10.51
CA LYS A 282 7.48 -6.99 -10.79
C LYS A 282 8.38 -6.63 -9.61
N SER A 283 7.84 -6.64 -8.40
CA SER A 283 8.56 -6.26 -7.17
C SER A 283 9.37 -7.40 -6.53
N GLY A 284 9.09 -8.66 -6.88
CA GLY A 284 9.71 -9.81 -6.23
C GLY A 284 9.15 -10.18 -4.87
N LEU A 285 8.09 -9.52 -4.39
CA LEU A 285 7.47 -9.80 -3.09
C LEU A 285 6.72 -11.12 -3.11
N ARG A 286 6.77 -11.86 -1.98
CA ARG A 286 6.23 -13.23 -1.87
C ARG A 286 5.36 -13.46 -0.63
N VAL A 287 5.23 -12.46 0.21
CA VAL A 287 4.37 -12.46 1.41
C VAL A 287 3.54 -11.18 1.39
N ILE A 288 2.30 -11.30 1.79
CA ILE A 288 1.38 -10.16 1.94
C ILE A 288 0.97 -10.07 3.41
N THR A 289 0.89 -8.86 3.94
CA THR A 289 0.14 -8.57 5.15
C THR A 289 -1.24 -8.03 4.77
N ILE A 290 -2.30 -8.54 5.38
CA ILE A 290 -3.67 -8.08 5.14
C ILE A 290 -4.13 -7.29 6.36
N TRP A 291 -4.73 -6.13 6.14
CA TRP A 291 -5.23 -5.22 7.19
C TRP A 291 -6.61 -5.64 7.65
N ASP A 292 -7.10 -6.70 7.59
CA ASP A 292 -8.38 -7.15 8.14
C ASP A 292 -8.43 -8.69 8.10
N GLU A 293 -9.53 -9.27 8.57
CA GLU A 293 -9.82 -10.66 8.32
C GLU A 293 -10.18 -10.85 6.85
N VAL A 294 -10.00 -12.06 6.34
CA VAL A 294 -10.43 -12.47 5.01
C VAL A 294 -11.43 -13.62 5.09
N ASN A 295 -12.46 -13.54 4.27
CA ASN A 295 -13.42 -14.64 4.13
C ASN A 295 -12.93 -15.70 3.14
N GLN A 296 -13.63 -16.82 3.03
CA GLN A 296 -13.26 -17.96 2.18
C GLN A 296 -13.17 -17.61 0.69
N GLU A 297 -14.04 -16.72 0.21
CA GLU A 297 -14.05 -16.29 -1.19
C GLU A 297 -12.80 -15.47 -1.51
N GLN A 298 -12.45 -14.55 -0.64
CA GLN A 298 -11.26 -13.70 -0.76
C GLN A 298 -9.98 -14.51 -0.63
N MET A 299 -9.90 -15.47 0.32
CA MET A 299 -8.81 -16.42 0.41
C MET A 299 -8.65 -17.19 -0.90
N GLY A 300 -9.77 -17.68 -1.46
CA GLY A 300 -9.80 -18.37 -2.74
C GLY A 300 -9.32 -17.48 -3.90
N ALA A 301 -9.61 -16.18 -3.89
CA ALA A 301 -9.12 -15.26 -4.91
C ALA A 301 -7.60 -15.13 -4.90
N TYR A 302 -6.97 -15.00 -3.71
CA TYR A 302 -5.51 -15.03 -3.58
C TYR A 302 -4.90 -16.35 -4.05
N VAL A 303 -5.46 -17.49 -3.63
CA VAL A 303 -4.97 -18.82 -4.03
C VAL A 303 -5.02 -19.03 -5.54
N ARG A 304 -6.10 -18.60 -6.19
CA ARG A 304 -6.27 -18.77 -7.65
C ARG A 304 -5.38 -17.84 -8.47
N ASN A 305 -5.09 -16.62 -7.97
CA ASN A 305 -4.48 -15.59 -8.78
C ASN A 305 -3.05 -15.25 -8.36
N CYS A 306 -2.65 -15.42 -7.09
CA CYS A 306 -1.32 -15.07 -6.58
C CYS A 306 -0.43 -16.31 -6.45
N ARG A 307 0.08 -16.79 -7.58
CA ARG A 307 0.75 -18.10 -7.72
C ARG A 307 2.07 -18.26 -6.97
N TYR A 308 2.74 -17.17 -6.61
CA TYR A 308 4.09 -17.20 -6.06
C TYR A 308 4.15 -16.82 -4.58
N LEU A 309 3.03 -16.68 -3.92
CA LEU A 309 2.99 -16.39 -2.50
C LEU A 309 3.47 -17.58 -1.67
N TYR A 310 4.28 -17.29 -0.67
CA TYR A 310 4.62 -18.26 0.38
C TYR A 310 3.53 -18.36 1.44
N GLY A 311 2.84 -17.26 1.72
CA GLY A 311 1.75 -17.15 2.67
C GLY A 311 1.33 -15.69 2.86
N LEU A 312 0.29 -15.50 3.67
CA LEU A 312 -0.22 -14.19 4.03
C LEU A 312 -0.42 -14.11 5.55
N THR A 313 -0.20 -12.91 6.09
CA THR A 313 -0.69 -12.62 7.44
C THR A 313 -2.02 -11.87 7.34
N GLN A 314 -2.90 -12.11 8.31
CA GLN A 314 -4.16 -11.38 8.45
C GLN A 314 -4.27 -10.81 9.86
N GLN A 315 -5.07 -9.77 10.04
CA GLN A 315 -5.17 -9.10 11.33
C GLN A 315 -6.58 -8.59 11.57
N ASP A 316 -6.97 -8.56 12.83
CA ASP A 316 -8.18 -7.91 13.28
C ASP A 316 -7.83 -6.48 13.72
N TRP A 317 -8.31 -5.49 12.98
CA TRP A 317 -8.03 -4.08 13.28
C TRP A 317 -8.60 -3.63 14.64
N GLU A 318 -9.64 -4.30 15.15
CA GLU A 318 -10.12 -4.08 16.52
C GLU A 318 -9.17 -4.67 17.58
N ARG A 319 -8.08 -5.30 17.14
CA ARG A 319 -7.08 -5.89 18.02
C ARG A 319 -7.66 -6.94 18.97
N ARG A 320 -8.64 -7.70 18.50
CA ARG A 320 -9.25 -8.82 19.24
C ARG A 320 -8.32 -10.02 19.21
N PRO A 321 -7.63 -10.33 20.30
CA PRO A 321 -6.48 -11.25 20.26
C PRO A 321 -6.83 -12.72 20.02
N TYR A 322 -8.10 -13.12 20.05
CA TYR A 322 -8.48 -14.51 20.18
C TYR A 322 -9.36 -15.06 19.05
N LYS A 323 -9.60 -14.29 17.99
CA LYS A 323 -10.65 -14.62 17.02
C LYS A 323 -10.21 -14.90 15.61
N VAL A 324 -8.93 -14.66 15.27
CA VAL A 324 -8.42 -14.92 13.94
C VAL A 324 -7.54 -16.18 13.97
N PRO A 325 -8.07 -17.35 13.62
CA PRO A 325 -7.27 -18.58 13.54
C PRO A 325 -6.38 -18.56 12.30
N THR A 326 -5.37 -19.43 12.29
CA THR A 326 -4.66 -19.76 11.05
C THR A 326 -5.59 -20.56 10.14
N TYR A 327 -5.75 -20.09 8.90
CA TYR A 327 -6.46 -20.81 7.84
C TYR A 327 -5.48 -21.34 6.81
N ILE A 328 -5.78 -22.51 6.26
CA ILE A 328 -5.09 -23.09 5.11
C ILE A 328 -6.11 -23.28 4.00
N GLN A 329 -5.97 -22.50 2.94
CA GLN A 329 -6.90 -22.55 1.82
C GLN A 329 -6.41 -23.50 0.73
N ASP A 330 -7.28 -24.44 0.35
CA ASP A 330 -7.08 -25.43 -0.74
C ASP A 330 -5.77 -26.24 -0.61
N HIS A 331 -5.29 -26.50 0.60
CA HIS A 331 -3.99 -27.12 0.89
C HIS A 331 -2.80 -26.45 0.16
N LYS A 332 -2.88 -25.15 -0.08
CA LYS A 332 -1.87 -24.40 -0.86
C LYS A 332 -1.30 -23.19 -0.14
N LEU A 333 -2.12 -22.43 0.56
CA LEU A 333 -1.73 -21.10 1.06
C LEU A 333 -2.20 -20.90 2.50
N ALA A 334 -1.28 -20.54 3.36
CA ALA A 334 -1.54 -20.24 4.76
C ALA A 334 -1.84 -18.75 4.98
N PHE A 335 -2.86 -18.49 5.81
CA PHE A 335 -3.25 -17.19 6.32
C PHE A 335 -3.02 -17.19 7.83
N VAL A 336 -1.90 -16.65 8.28
CA VAL A 336 -1.47 -16.68 9.67
C VAL A 336 -1.87 -15.38 10.36
N PRO A 337 -2.46 -15.40 11.57
CA PRO A 337 -2.81 -14.17 12.26
C PRO A 337 -1.57 -13.39 12.71
N ASN A 338 -1.58 -12.07 12.49
CA ASN A 338 -0.69 -11.14 13.20
C ASN A 338 -1.31 -10.80 14.56
N LEU A 339 -0.81 -11.41 15.62
CA LEU A 339 -1.28 -11.24 16.99
C LEU A 339 -0.14 -10.93 17.96
N PRO A 340 -0.08 -9.71 18.49
CA PRO A 340 -0.96 -8.57 18.19
C PRO A 340 -0.69 -7.97 16.82
N CYS A 341 -1.72 -7.34 16.25
CA CYS A 341 -1.57 -6.47 15.09
C CYS A 341 -1.35 -5.02 15.55
N TYR A 342 -0.60 -4.26 14.76
CA TYR A 342 -0.35 -2.83 14.96
C TYR A 342 0.05 -2.47 16.41
N ALA A 343 0.97 -3.25 16.99
CA ALA A 343 1.40 -3.10 18.37
C ALA A 343 2.21 -1.81 18.54
N ASN A 344 1.81 -0.97 19.49
CA ASN A 344 2.45 0.32 19.75
C ASN A 344 3.66 0.24 20.70
N GLY A 345 4.15 -0.95 20.98
CA GLY A 345 5.34 -1.20 21.80
C GLY A 345 5.60 -2.67 22.05
N VAL A 346 6.83 -2.97 22.44
CA VAL A 346 7.28 -4.35 22.68
C VAL A 346 6.53 -5.05 23.82
N ASP A 347 6.04 -4.31 24.80
CA ASP A 347 5.30 -4.86 25.92
C ASP A 347 3.97 -5.48 25.48
N VAL A 348 3.34 -4.92 24.46
CA VAL A 348 2.12 -5.48 23.87
C VAL A 348 2.42 -6.84 23.27
N ILE A 349 3.45 -6.95 22.44
CA ILE A 349 3.84 -8.21 21.80
C ILE A 349 4.28 -9.24 22.84
N TYR A 350 5.12 -8.82 23.79
CA TYR A 350 5.58 -9.69 24.89
C TYR A 350 4.41 -10.28 25.68
N SER A 351 3.44 -9.44 26.06
CA SER A 351 2.28 -9.87 26.84
C SER A 351 1.42 -10.90 26.11
N PHE A 352 1.28 -10.77 24.80
CA PHE A 352 0.55 -11.72 23.98
C PHE A 352 1.25 -13.08 23.89
N TRP A 353 2.56 -13.09 23.72
CA TRP A 353 3.30 -14.29 23.42
C TRP A 353 3.85 -15.00 24.66
N ARG A 354 4.01 -14.28 25.77
CA ARG A 354 4.64 -14.76 27.00
C ARG A 354 4.14 -16.13 27.44
N ASP A 355 2.83 -16.29 27.59
CA ASP A 355 2.26 -17.53 28.15
C ASP A 355 2.38 -18.70 27.20
N THR A 356 2.24 -18.47 25.89
CA THR A 356 2.43 -19.49 24.87
C THR A 356 3.90 -19.96 24.81
N ILE A 357 4.83 -19.02 24.84
CA ILE A 357 6.28 -19.30 24.82
C ILE A 357 6.72 -20.02 26.09
N ALA A 358 6.26 -19.56 27.26
CA ALA A 358 6.63 -20.17 28.55
C ALA A 358 6.09 -21.61 28.72
N LYS A 359 5.01 -21.98 28.02
CA LYS A 359 4.42 -23.33 28.04
C LYS A 359 4.95 -24.24 26.94
N PHE A 360 5.89 -23.78 26.14
CA PHE A 360 6.45 -24.57 25.04
C PHE A 360 7.21 -25.78 25.59
N ASP A 361 6.82 -26.99 25.14
CA ASP A 361 7.35 -28.27 25.61
C ASP A 361 8.26 -28.97 24.59
N GLY A 362 8.48 -28.38 23.41
CA GLY A 362 9.31 -28.94 22.35
C GLY A 362 8.68 -30.12 21.59
N SER A 363 7.42 -30.45 21.81
CA SER A 363 6.76 -31.60 21.16
C SER A 363 6.51 -31.38 19.66
N HIS A 364 6.27 -30.13 19.25
CA HIS A 364 6.03 -29.72 17.86
C HIS A 364 6.40 -28.26 17.66
N PRO A 365 6.69 -27.83 16.41
CA PRO A 365 6.99 -26.43 16.14
C PRO A 365 5.75 -25.56 16.33
N ILE A 366 5.93 -24.35 16.86
CA ILE A 366 4.89 -23.32 16.89
C ILE A 366 5.30 -22.10 16.07
N PHE A 367 4.31 -21.44 15.50
CA PHE A 367 4.50 -20.31 14.59
C PHE A 367 3.66 -19.12 15.08
N LEU A 368 4.32 -18.03 15.43
CA LEU A 368 3.67 -16.80 15.90
C LEU A 368 4.08 -15.62 15.03
N SER A 369 3.13 -14.79 14.71
CA SER A 369 3.36 -13.56 13.92
C SER A 369 2.76 -12.36 14.64
N ALA A 370 3.44 -11.22 14.57
CA ALA A 370 2.94 -9.94 15.05
C ALA A 370 3.36 -8.79 14.13
N GLN A 371 2.62 -7.69 14.22
CA GLN A 371 2.98 -6.47 13.52
C GLN A 371 3.16 -5.33 14.51
N GLY A 372 4.31 -4.65 14.42
CA GLY A 372 4.60 -3.43 15.16
C GLY A 372 4.20 -2.18 14.39
N GLU A 373 3.69 -1.18 15.10
CA GLU A 373 3.39 0.15 14.57
C GLU A 373 4.70 0.90 14.30
N SER A 374 5.06 1.09 13.03
CA SER A 374 6.34 1.67 12.61
C SER A 374 6.55 3.13 13.05
N TRP A 375 5.48 3.84 13.39
CA TRP A 375 5.58 5.19 13.92
C TRP A 375 6.04 5.24 15.38
N LYS A 376 6.02 4.11 16.09
CA LYS A 376 6.35 4.00 17.52
C LYS A 376 7.39 2.94 17.84
N MET A 377 7.61 2.01 16.92
CA MET A 377 8.57 0.92 17.07
C MET A 377 9.61 0.95 15.96
N GLY A 378 10.81 0.48 16.26
CA GLY A 378 11.89 0.35 15.30
C GLY A 378 12.78 -0.86 15.59
N PRO A 379 13.85 -1.04 14.82
CA PRO A 379 14.76 -2.18 14.94
C PRO A 379 15.31 -2.43 16.34
N ASP A 380 15.68 -1.37 17.07
CA ASP A 380 16.21 -1.49 18.43
C ASP A 380 15.17 -2.08 19.40
N ASN A 381 13.89 -1.75 19.23
CA ASN A 381 12.79 -2.31 20.01
C ASN A 381 12.64 -3.81 19.76
N ILE A 382 12.78 -4.26 18.51
CA ILE A 382 12.68 -5.67 18.14
C ILE A 382 13.85 -6.48 18.71
N VAL A 383 15.07 -5.92 18.69
CA VAL A 383 16.24 -6.54 19.33
C VAL A 383 16.01 -6.70 20.85
N ALA A 384 15.46 -5.67 21.49
CA ALA A 384 15.13 -5.74 22.94
C ALA A 384 14.03 -6.78 23.24
N LEU A 385 13.00 -6.88 22.37
CA LEU A 385 11.96 -7.89 22.50
C LEU A 385 12.52 -9.31 22.42
N LYS A 386 13.36 -9.59 21.42
CA LYS A 386 14.00 -10.91 21.25
C LYS A 386 14.72 -11.35 22.51
N LYS A 387 15.49 -10.46 23.15
CA LYS A 387 16.21 -10.76 24.38
C LYS A 387 15.26 -11.20 25.52
N ARG A 388 14.17 -10.49 25.70
CA ARG A 388 13.15 -10.83 26.72
C ARG A 388 12.44 -12.17 26.44
N LEU A 389 12.14 -12.46 25.17
CA LEU A 389 11.49 -13.72 24.78
C LEU A 389 12.43 -14.91 24.97
N GLU A 390 13.73 -14.73 24.72
CA GLU A 390 14.76 -15.77 24.93
C GLU A 390 14.85 -16.19 26.39
N GLU A 391 14.58 -15.30 27.35
CA GLU A 391 14.55 -15.62 28.79
C GLU A 391 13.40 -16.57 29.15
N LEU A 392 12.30 -16.59 28.37
CA LEU A 392 11.14 -17.46 28.62
C LEU A 392 11.38 -18.90 28.13
N SER A 393 12.11 -19.09 27.05
CA SER A 393 12.38 -20.41 26.48
C SER A 393 13.78 -20.40 25.80
N PRO A 394 14.85 -20.53 26.60
CA PRO A 394 16.22 -20.40 26.10
C PRO A 394 16.55 -21.43 25.02
N GLY A 395 17.15 -20.98 23.92
CA GLY A 395 17.56 -21.81 22.78
C GLY A 395 16.42 -22.30 21.88
N ASN A 396 15.18 -21.96 22.20
CA ASN A 396 14.02 -22.39 21.41
C ASN A 396 13.44 -21.30 20.51
N ILE A 397 13.86 -20.03 20.69
CA ILE A 397 13.33 -18.89 19.95
C ILE A 397 14.09 -18.69 18.63
N VAL A 398 13.37 -18.76 17.52
CA VAL A 398 13.89 -18.48 16.16
C VAL A 398 13.11 -17.31 15.56
N ILE A 399 13.75 -16.13 15.51
CA ILE A 399 13.19 -15.00 14.77
C ILE A 399 13.41 -15.25 13.27
N CYS A 400 12.35 -15.14 12.49
CA CYS A 400 12.35 -15.50 11.07
C CYS A 400 12.11 -14.32 10.15
N ARG A 401 12.78 -14.35 9.00
CA ARG A 401 12.35 -13.68 7.78
C ARG A 401 11.00 -14.26 7.35
N GLY A 402 10.14 -13.46 6.73
CA GLY A 402 8.82 -13.90 6.28
C GLY A 402 8.86 -15.06 5.27
N ASP A 403 9.86 -15.08 4.37
CA ASP A 403 10.08 -16.20 3.45
C ASP A 403 10.42 -17.50 4.19
N HIS A 404 11.33 -17.44 5.17
CA HIS A 404 11.68 -18.59 5.99
C HIS A 404 10.51 -19.03 6.86
N PHE A 405 9.82 -18.10 7.52
CA PHE A 405 8.69 -18.37 8.39
C PHE A 405 7.59 -19.17 7.65
N PHE A 406 7.14 -18.68 6.51
CA PHE A 406 6.08 -19.34 5.76
C PHE A 406 6.55 -20.67 5.15
N ASN A 407 7.78 -20.78 4.67
CA ASN A 407 8.27 -22.03 4.14
C ASN A 407 8.46 -23.10 5.22
N LEU A 408 8.91 -22.73 6.43
CA LEU A 408 8.95 -23.65 7.59
C LEU A 408 7.55 -24.05 8.06
N HIS A 409 6.62 -23.09 8.13
CA HIS A 409 5.21 -23.33 8.42
C HIS A 409 4.60 -24.30 7.40
N ASN A 410 4.83 -24.05 6.12
CA ASN A 410 4.30 -24.89 5.04
C ASN A 410 4.89 -26.30 5.11
N GLN A 411 6.20 -26.43 5.39
CA GLN A 411 6.84 -27.73 5.60
C GLN A 411 6.22 -28.50 6.80
N ALA A 412 6.00 -27.82 7.92
CA ALA A 412 5.38 -28.40 9.11
C ALA A 412 3.92 -28.84 8.89
N ASN A 413 3.21 -28.21 7.95
CA ASN A 413 1.80 -28.50 7.65
C ASN A 413 1.60 -29.24 6.31
N TYR A 414 2.66 -29.80 5.73
CA TYR A 414 2.62 -30.56 4.47
C TYR A 414 2.04 -29.77 3.29
N LEU A 415 2.27 -28.46 3.26
CA LEU A 415 1.91 -27.58 2.16
C LEU A 415 3.08 -27.44 1.17
N PRO A 416 2.83 -26.99 -0.06
CA PRO A 416 3.89 -26.63 -0.99
C PRO A 416 4.81 -25.56 -0.41
N PHE A 417 6.12 -25.78 -0.45
CA PHE A 417 7.11 -24.78 -0.06
C PHE A 417 8.27 -24.73 -1.06
N ASN A 418 8.74 -23.55 -1.38
CA ASN A 418 9.86 -23.35 -2.28
C ASN A 418 10.45 -21.94 -2.16
N LEU A 419 11.71 -21.86 -1.75
CA LEU A 419 12.43 -20.58 -1.67
C LEU A 419 12.96 -20.08 -3.02
N THR A 420 13.00 -20.93 -4.06
CA THR A 420 13.69 -20.62 -5.32
C THR A 420 12.78 -20.10 -6.42
N LEU A 421 11.47 -19.95 -6.18
CA LEU A 421 10.53 -19.40 -7.15
C LEU A 421 10.61 -17.87 -7.26
N LEU A 422 11.80 -17.33 -7.51
CA LEU A 422 11.87 -16.07 -8.25
C LEU A 422 11.56 -16.44 -9.71
N PRO A 423 10.56 -15.83 -10.36
CA PRO A 423 10.46 -15.99 -11.79
C PRO A 423 11.80 -15.55 -12.36
N LYS A 424 12.45 -16.41 -13.16
CA LYS A 424 13.50 -15.97 -14.05
C LYS A 424 12.82 -15.01 -15.00
N MET A 425 12.81 -13.73 -14.67
CA MET A 425 12.35 -12.71 -15.60
C MET A 425 13.25 -12.85 -16.82
N LYS A 426 12.67 -13.23 -17.96
CA LYS A 426 13.31 -13.01 -19.23
C LYS A 426 13.59 -11.51 -19.26
N ILE A 427 14.87 -11.15 -19.29
CA ILE A 427 15.31 -9.80 -19.63
C ILE A 427 14.78 -9.56 -21.03
N THR A 428 13.63 -8.95 -21.15
CA THR A 428 13.24 -8.32 -22.39
C THR A 428 14.14 -7.11 -22.49
N SER A 429 14.94 -7.07 -23.55
CA SER A 429 15.76 -5.94 -23.95
C SER A 429 15.06 -4.63 -23.63
N SER A 430 15.84 -3.67 -23.10
CA SER A 430 15.38 -2.29 -22.85
C SER A 430 14.40 -1.83 -23.91
N PRO A 431 13.24 -1.25 -23.56
CA PRO A 431 12.46 -0.55 -24.54
C PRO A 431 13.37 0.50 -25.16
N THR A 432 13.59 0.40 -26.46
CA THR A 432 14.14 1.48 -27.26
C THR A 432 13.33 2.75 -26.90
N SER A 433 14.02 3.86 -26.77
CA SER A 433 13.58 5.17 -26.31
C SER A 433 12.53 5.83 -27.22
N THR A 434 11.42 5.18 -27.43
CA THR A 434 10.25 5.72 -28.13
C THR A 434 9.04 5.04 -27.52
N GLU A 435 8.22 5.89 -26.89
CA GLU A 435 6.93 5.57 -26.27
C GLU A 435 6.93 5.41 -24.73
N THR A 436 7.26 6.50 -24.05
CA THR A 436 6.60 6.85 -22.80
C THR A 436 5.40 7.75 -23.08
N LYS A 437 4.49 7.29 -23.89
CA LYS A 437 3.10 7.67 -23.76
C LYS A 437 2.51 6.65 -22.78
N PHE A 438 2.11 7.10 -21.60
CA PHE A 438 1.01 6.44 -20.93
C PHE A 438 -0.08 6.34 -21.99
N ALA A 439 -0.31 5.13 -22.49
CA ALA A 439 -1.28 4.93 -23.54
C ALA A 439 -2.63 5.42 -22.99
N ALA A 440 -3.03 6.60 -23.44
CA ALA A 440 -4.40 7.00 -23.45
C ALA A 440 -5.00 6.29 -24.68
N ASP A 441 -5.61 5.13 -24.43
CA ASP A 441 -6.64 4.52 -25.24
C ASP A 441 -7.70 3.94 -24.31
#